data_e32641eeb596c07e14da7d12665fe68f
#
_entry.id   e32641eeb596c07e14da7d12665fe68f
#
_cell.length_a   1.000
_cell.length_b   1.000
_cell.length_c   1.000
_cell.angle_alpha   90.00
_cell.angle_beta   90.00
_cell.angle_gamma   90.00
#
_symmetry.space_group_name_H-M   'P 1'
#
loop_
_entity.id
_entity.type
_entity.pdbx_description
1 polymer ?
#
loop_
_entity_poly.entity_id
_entity_poly.type
_entity_poly.pdbx_seq_one_letter_code
_entity_poly.pdbx_strand_id
1 'polypeptide(L)' 'LREKEEVELTLIQALINIQERFGYLPEDKLKEVATRFGVGEAHVWGVATSIIFSV' A
#
# COMPACT_ATOMS: atom_id res chain seq x y z
N LEU A 1 -10.57 11.14 14.48
CA LEU A 1 -9.51 10.46 13.73
C LEU A 1 -8.80 11.44 12.81
N ARG A 2 -7.52 11.27 12.70
CA ARG A 2 -6.72 12.14 11.85
C ARG A 2 -6.72 11.62 10.42
N GLU A 3 -6.83 12.54 9.48
CA GLU A 3 -6.85 12.17 8.06
C GLU A 3 -5.65 11.33 7.66
N LYS A 4 -4.47 11.65 8.17
CA LYS A 4 -3.27 10.89 7.83
C LYS A 4 -3.35 9.45 8.27
N GLU A 5 -3.92 9.22 9.45
CA GLU A 5 -4.05 7.86 9.97
C GLU A 5 -5.05 7.07 9.13
N GLU A 6 -6.13 7.70 8.71
CA GLU A 6 -7.12 7.04 7.86
C GLU A 6 -6.54 6.69 6.50
N VAL A 7 -5.76 7.59 5.91
CA VAL A 7 -5.11 7.34 4.63
C VAL A 7 -4.14 6.18 4.75
N GLU A 8 -3.35 6.15 5.82
CA GLU A 8 -2.40 5.06 6.04
C GLU A 8 -3.11 3.72 6.19
N LEU A 9 -4.19 3.68 6.97
CA LEU A 9 -4.93 2.44 7.17
C LEU A 9 -5.56 1.97 5.87
N THR A 10 -6.12 2.89 5.10
CA THR A 10 -6.71 2.55 3.81
C THR A 10 -5.65 2.06 2.83
N LEU A 11 -4.49 2.70 2.85
CA LEU A 11 -3.37 2.30 2.01
C LEU A 11 -2.93 0.88 2.33
N ILE A 12 -2.77 0.57 3.62
CA ILE A 12 -2.39 -0.76 4.06
C ILE A 12 -3.43 -1.78 3.60
N GLN A 13 -4.71 -1.46 3.77
CA GLN A 13 -5.78 -2.36 3.37
C GLN A 13 -5.77 -2.61 1.87
N ALA A 14 -5.52 -1.56 1.08
CA ALA A 14 -5.45 -1.69 -0.37
C ALA A 14 -4.31 -2.62 -0.78
N LEU A 15 -3.16 -2.47 -0.14
CA LEU A 15 -2.01 -3.32 -0.45
C LEU A 15 -2.25 -4.76 -0.05
N ILE A 16 -2.88 -4.98 1.09
CA ILE A 16 -3.22 -6.34 1.53
C ILE A 16 -4.18 -6.99 0.53
N ASN A 17 -5.18 -6.26 0.08
CA ASN A 17 -6.12 -6.78 -0.90
C ASN A 17 -5.43 -7.18 -2.19
N ILE A 18 -4.49 -6.37 -2.64
CA ILE A 18 -3.73 -6.67 -3.86
C ILE A 18 -2.92 -7.94 -3.66
N GLN A 19 -2.25 -8.05 -2.52
CA GLN A 19 -1.43 -9.22 -2.22
C GLN A 19 -2.28 -10.50 -2.18
N GLU A 20 -3.46 -10.42 -1.61
CA GLU A 20 -4.35 -11.58 -1.55
C GLU A 20 -4.85 -11.99 -2.92
N ARG A 21 -5.12 -11.02 -3.79
CA ARG A 21 -5.64 -11.31 -5.12
C ARG A 21 -4.57 -11.84 -6.07
N PHE A 22 -3.37 -11.29 -5.98
CA PHE A 22 -2.30 -11.60 -6.94
C PHE A 22 -1.26 -12.56 -6.38
N GLY A 23 -1.25 -12.77 -5.08
CA GLY A 23 -0.24 -13.59 -4.44
C GLY A 23 1.07 -12.86 -4.18
N TYR A 24 1.17 -11.61 -4.62
CA TYR A 24 2.34 -10.76 -4.41
C TYR A 24 1.94 -9.31 -4.69
N LEU A 25 2.88 -8.40 -4.55
CA LEU A 25 2.62 -6.98 -4.79
C LEU A 25 3.30 -6.53 -6.08
N PRO A 26 2.55 -6.52 -7.21
CA PRO A 26 3.13 -6.08 -8.48
C PRO A 26 3.54 -4.61 -8.44
N GLU A 27 4.67 -4.30 -9.06
CA GLU A 27 5.15 -2.93 -9.12
C GLU A 27 4.14 -1.98 -9.75
N ASP A 28 3.49 -2.42 -10.81
CA ASP A 28 2.48 -1.60 -11.49
C ASP A 28 1.34 -1.21 -10.54
N LYS A 29 0.93 -2.14 -9.69
CA LYS A 29 -0.13 -1.87 -8.74
C LYS A 29 0.32 -0.91 -7.65
N LEU A 30 1.57 -1.00 -7.24
CA LEU A 30 2.12 -0.09 -6.25
C LEU A 30 2.14 1.34 -6.79
N LYS A 31 2.51 1.51 -8.04
CA LYS A 31 2.50 2.81 -8.69
C LYS A 31 1.08 3.36 -8.79
N GLU A 32 0.14 2.52 -9.14
CA GLU A 32 -1.25 2.91 -9.24
C GLU A 32 -1.79 3.37 -7.89
N VAL A 33 -1.48 2.63 -6.85
CA VAL A 33 -1.89 2.99 -5.50
C VAL A 33 -1.28 4.33 -5.08
N ALA A 34 0.00 4.53 -5.37
CA ALA A 34 0.67 5.79 -5.05
C ALA A 34 -0.04 6.97 -5.71
N THR A 35 -0.41 6.83 -6.97
CA THR A 35 -1.10 7.88 -7.71
C THR A 35 -2.50 8.10 -7.14
N ARG A 36 -3.21 7.03 -6.86
CA ARG A 36 -4.57 7.11 -6.34
C ARG A 36 -4.63 7.80 -5.00
N PHE A 37 -3.70 7.48 -4.13
CA PHE A 37 -3.69 8.01 -2.77
C PHE A 37 -2.96 9.34 -2.67
N GLY A 38 -2.32 9.77 -3.76
CA GLY A 38 -1.58 11.03 -3.75
C GLY A 38 -0.36 10.99 -2.85
N VAL A 39 0.27 9.83 -2.70
CA VAL A 39 1.47 9.67 -1.88
C VAL A 39 2.65 9.30 -2.78
N GLY A 40 3.86 9.43 -2.25
CA GLY A 40 5.04 9.09 -3.01
C GLY A 40 5.21 7.59 -3.16
N GLU A 41 5.81 7.16 -4.27
CA GLU A 41 6.09 5.74 -4.48
C GLU A 41 6.95 5.15 -3.37
N ALA A 42 7.95 5.92 -2.92
CA ALA A 42 8.83 5.45 -1.86
C ALA A 42 8.04 5.14 -0.59
N HIS A 43 7.03 5.95 -0.31
CA HIS A 43 6.17 5.72 0.85
C HIS A 43 5.39 4.41 0.71
N VAL A 44 4.83 4.18 -0.48
CA VAL A 44 4.09 2.96 -0.76
C VAL A 44 4.99 1.74 -0.64
N TRP A 45 6.19 1.83 -1.18
CA TRP A 45 7.16 0.74 -1.09
C TRP A 45 7.55 0.44 0.36
N GLY A 46 7.70 1.49 1.18
CA GLY A 46 8.00 1.31 2.59
C GLY A 46 6.89 0.56 3.31
N VAL A 47 5.65 0.95 3.05
CA VAL A 47 4.49 0.28 3.65
C VAL A 47 4.38 -1.16 3.15
N ALA A 48 4.56 -1.37 1.85
CA ALA A 48 4.49 -2.69 1.25
C ALA A 48 5.53 -3.63 1.86
N THR A 49 6.74 -3.13 2.05
CA THR A 49 7.82 -3.91 2.65
C THR A 49 7.46 -4.32 4.07
N SER A 50 6.87 -3.41 4.84
CA SER A 50 6.43 -3.70 6.19
C SER A 50 5.40 -4.82 6.22
N ILE A 51 4.47 -4.81 5.27
CA ILE A 51 3.43 -5.83 5.18
C ILE A 51 4.05 -7.19 4.87
N ILE A 52 4.98 -7.23 3.92
CA ILE A 52 5.63 -8.47 3.52
C ILE A 52 6.42 -9.08 4.68
N PHE A 53 7.12 -8.25 5.43
CA PHE A 53 7.96 -8.73 6.52
C PHE A 53 7.21 -9.04 7.81
N SER A 54 5.99 -8.57 7.95
CA SER A 54 5.22 -8.84 9.16
C SER A 54 4.37 -10.12 9.08
N VAL A 55 4.41 -10.77 7.95
CA VAL A 55 3.62 -12.02 7.77
C VAL A 55 4.45 -13.24 8.12
#